data_ce791f717717f8a1f475aeb1e172cfbc
#
_entry.id   ce791f717717f8a1f475aeb1e172cfbc
#
_cell.length_a   1.000
_cell.length_b   1.000
_cell.length_c   1.000
_cell.angle_alpha   90.00
_cell.angle_beta   90.00
_cell.angle_gamma   90.00
#
_symmetry.space_group_name_H-M   'P 1'
#
loop_
_entity.id
_entity.type
_entity.pdbx_description
1 polymer ?
#
loop_
_entity_poly.entity_id
_entity_poly.type
_entity_poly.pdbx_seq_one_letter_code
_entity_poly.pdbx_strand_id
1 'polypeptide(L)'
;MIFEDMQFGSYDKAERKAHKAFELYEEGKMPQALEEIQGALEINPSNSSWHFNKALTLDAMSCFDDAVNEYEIALQLNPDDLEMLNSLAVDYTRTGQCDLAVDVFEHIQQLDPAYEPAYCNRIITYTEMGQYDLAEQMFYLAQQINPDCALCYYNIGNSLFAQGQYKKAIRCWLRTAELEPSHPQINYRIAQAYWSEGDEKRAREHFLAELRVNPGDVDVILDFGLFLLELGDIEAAKEKFNRILELKPDFAPALFYLGEIAFNGGDYERAVELFNQALQSDSALKGPYYRLAQYALMKQQKQKARAYLVSELRACPEDADTLVSMGSMFLTINEYDLSTHCLLRAAELDCANADAYHYLGLVSTSRGRLEEAAEFFTHTLDINSNHIAALRDSALVYLKMGRLVRAAERIDKARSLAGNDGELKALARRIWLSQIMQKIADLLLRFSPGFILRKLLQ
;
A
#
# COMPACT_ATOMS: atom_id res chain seq x y z
N MET A 1 30.86 -9.20 59.46
CA MET A 1 29.63 -8.51 59.88
C MET A 1 29.36 -7.24 59.03
N ILE A 2 30.32 -6.37 58.73
CA ILE A 2 30.07 -5.13 57.94
C ILE A 2 29.80 -5.40 56.45
N PHE A 3 30.34 -6.48 55.86
CA PHE A 3 30.10 -6.84 54.44
C PHE A 3 28.76 -7.53 54.21
N GLU A 4 28.23 -8.30 55.17
CA GLU A 4 26.90 -8.94 55.07
C GLU A 4 25.76 -7.91 55.20
N ASP A 5 25.87 -6.93 56.11
CA ASP A 5 24.88 -5.88 56.27
C ASP A 5 24.80 -4.93 55.05
N MET A 6 25.90 -4.70 54.33
CA MET A 6 25.92 -3.92 53.09
C MET A 6 25.24 -4.68 51.92
N GLN A 7 25.40 -6.00 51.80
CA GLN A 7 24.73 -6.81 50.78
C GLN A 7 23.22 -6.90 51.03
N PHE A 8 22.78 -7.14 52.27
CA PHE A 8 21.35 -7.18 52.61
C PHE A 8 20.64 -5.84 52.35
N GLY A 9 21.27 -4.72 52.71
CA GLY A 9 20.68 -3.38 52.46
C GLY A 9 20.62 -2.97 50.99
N SER A 10 21.56 -3.46 50.16
CA SER A 10 21.53 -3.22 48.71
C SER A 10 20.48 -4.11 48.01
N TYR A 11 20.31 -5.35 48.43
CA TYR A 11 19.32 -6.28 47.91
C TYR A 11 17.88 -5.74 48.14
N ASP A 12 17.56 -5.34 49.36
CA ASP A 12 16.29 -4.71 49.72
C ASP A 12 16.01 -3.42 48.91
N LYS A 13 17.06 -2.65 48.58
CA LYS A 13 16.94 -1.45 47.72
C LYS A 13 16.61 -1.82 46.26
N ALA A 14 17.21 -2.87 45.71
CA ALA A 14 16.97 -3.34 44.37
C ALA A 14 15.53 -3.87 44.21
N GLU A 15 15.06 -4.68 45.18
CA GLU A 15 13.69 -5.21 45.19
C GLU A 15 12.64 -4.09 45.28
N ARG A 16 12.88 -3.07 46.11
CA ARG A 16 11.98 -1.91 46.18
C ARG A 16 11.89 -1.15 44.84
N LYS A 17 13.03 -1.01 44.14
CA LYS A 17 13.04 -0.40 42.80
C LYS A 17 12.27 -1.25 41.77
N ALA A 18 12.50 -2.58 41.78
CA ALA A 18 11.79 -3.49 40.90
C ALA A 18 10.27 -3.50 41.15
N HIS A 19 9.85 -3.48 42.43
CA HIS A 19 8.44 -3.38 42.79
C HIS A 19 7.84 -2.04 42.32
N LYS A 20 8.54 -0.94 42.51
CA LYS A 20 8.11 0.37 42.04
C LYS A 20 8.03 0.44 40.50
N ALA A 21 8.95 -0.21 39.80
CA ALA A 21 8.90 -0.33 38.34
C ALA A 21 7.64 -1.06 37.90
N PHE A 22 7.27 -2.15 38.56
CA PHE A 22 6.03 -2.89 38.29
C PHE A 22 4.77 -2.03 38.54
N GLU A 23 4.70 -1.30 39.66
CA GLU A 23 3.59 -0.36 39.91
C GLU A 23 3.48 0.70 38.82
N LEU A 24 4.60 1.28 38.38
CA LEU A 24 4.63 2.30 37.31
C LEU A 24 4.22 1.71 35.95
N TYR A 25 4.57 0.46 35.68
CA TYR A 25 4.15 -0.27 34.50
C TYR A 25 2.62 -0.44 34.48
N GLU A 26 2.04 -0.90 35.57
CA GLU A 26 0.59 -1.05 35.72
C GLU A 26 -0.16 0.30 35.61
N GLU A 27 0.48 1.40 36.03
CA GLU A 27 -0.06 2.75 35.86
C GLU A 27 0.11 3.31 34.44
N GLY A 28 0.76 2.59 33.51
CA GLY A 28 1.03 3.04 32.14
C GLY A 28 2.16 4.05 32.03
N LYS A 29 2.97 4.24 33.06
CA LYS A 29 4.09 5.19 33.11
C LYS A 29 5.40 4.55 32.65
N MET A 30 5.45 4.05 31.40
CA MET A 30 6.52 3.22 30.87
C MET A 30 7.93 3.84 31.00
N PRO A 31 8.19 5.14 30.67
CA PRO A 31 9.54 5.70 30.83
C PRO A 31 10.04 5.68 32.27
N GLN A 32 9.17 5.88 33.25
CA GLN A 32 9.52 5.86 34.67
C GLN A 32 9.72 4.42 35.17
N ALA A 33 8.89 3.49 34.70
CA ALA A 33 9.06 2.06 34.97
C ALA A 33 10.42 1.58 34.46
N LEU A 34 10.82 1.98 33.24
CA LEU A 34 12.11 1.63 32.65
C LEU A 34 13.29 2.15 33.49
N GLU A 35 13.22 3.40 33.98
CA GLU A 35 14.27 3.98 34.85
C GLU A 35 14.43 3.20 36.16
N GLU A 36 13.32 2.85 36.81
CA GLU A 36 13.37 2.13 38.09
C GLU A 36 13.85 0.68 37.92
N ILE A 37 13.38 -0.04 36.86
CA ILE A 37 13.86 -1.42 36.64
C ILE A 37 15.34 -1.45 36.26
N GLN A 38 15.81 -0.48 35.46
CA GLN A 38 17.21 -0.33 35.14
C GLN A 38 18.05 -0.07 36.40
N GLY A 39 17.58 0.80 37.31
CA GLY A 39 18.25 1.03 38.60
C GLY A 39 18.20 -0.17 39.56
N ALA A 40 17.28 -1.11 39.40
CA ALA A 40 17.30 -2.39 40.11
C ALA A 40 18.38 -3.34 39.53
N LEU A 41 18.46 -3.43 38.20
CA LEU A 41 19.43 -4.24 37.46
C LEU A 41 20.88 -3.76 37.64
N GLU A 42 21.12 -2.45 37.84
CA GLU A 42 22.45 -1.93 38.19
C GLU A 42 22.97 -2.50 39.54
N ILE A 43 22.05 -2.84 40.45
CA ILE A 43 22.42 -3.44 41.74
C ILE A 43 22.51 -4.96 41.63
N ASN A 44 21.63 -5.62 40.93
CA ASN A 44 21.63 -7.06 40.71
C ASN A 44 21.39 -7.39 39.21
N PRO A 45 22.43 -7.47 38.41
CA PRO A 45 22.35 -7.72 36.97
C PRO A 45 22.07 -9.19 36.60
N SER A 46 21.98 -10.09 37.56
CA SER A 46 21.74 -11.52 37.29
C SER A 46 20.30 -11.96 37.60
N ASN A 47 19.37 -11.04 37.69
CA ASN A 47 17.96 -11.36 37.94
C ASN A 47 17.18 -11.48 36.62
N SER A 48 16.92 -12.72 36.23
CA SER A 48 16.20 -13.05 34.99
C SER A 48 14.81 -12.35 34.90
N SER A 49 14.03 -12.39 35.98
CA SER A 49 12.69 -11.79 36.04
C SER A 49 12.74 -10.26 35.87
N TRP A 50 13.79 -9.57 36.29
CA TRP A 50 13.92 -8.13 36.13
C TRP A 50 14.33 -7.76 34.69
N HIS A 51 15.16 -8.56 34.02
CA HIS A 51 15.44 -8.44 32.60
C HIS A 51 14.15 -8.66 31.78
N PHE A 52 13.36 -9.68 32.13
CA PHE A 52 12.06 -9.93 31.52
C PHE A 52 11.09 -8.72 31.68
N ASN A 53 10.96 -8.17 32.89
CA ASN A 53 10.11 -7.00 33.15
C ASN A 53 10.62 -5.76 32.40
N LYS A 54 11.94 -5.61 32.25
CA LYS A 54 12.52 -4.55 31.43
C LYS A 54 12.15 -4.73 29.95
N ALA A 55 12.25 -5.96 29.45
CA ALA A 55 11.86 -6.30 28.09
C ALA A 55 10.37 -6.02 27.83
N LEU A 56 9.46 -6.43 28.73
CA LEU A 56 8.03 -6.11 28.67
C LEU A 56 7.77 -4.59 28.65
N THR A 57 8.55 -3.83 29.43
CA THR A 57 8.43 -2.36 29.46
C THR A 57 8.88 -1.75 28.13
N LEU A 58 9.94 -2.25 27.53
CA LEU A 58 10.44 -1.83 26.22
C LEU A 58 9.47 -2.22 25.10
N ASP A 59 8.90 -3.42 25.15
CA ASP A 59 7.83 -3.87 24.24
C ASP A 59 6.62 -2.92 24.29
N ALA A 60 6.16 -2.58 25.49
CA ALA A 60 5.07 -1.63 25.67
C ALA A 60 5.38 -0.21 25.15
N MET A 61 6.66 0.14 25.02
CA MET A 61 7.14 1.38 24.38
C MET A 61 7.40 1.22 22.88
N SER A 62 7.12 0.06 22.28
CA SER A 62 7.42 -0.30 20.89
C SER A 62 8.91 -0.28 20.54
N CYS A 63 9.80 -0.43 21.54
CA CYS A 63 11.24 -0.56 21.37
C CYS A 63 11.63 -2.04 21.24
N PHE A 64 11.14 -2.72 20.19
CA PHE A 64 11.19 -4.17 20.04
C PHE A 64 12.60 -4.73 19.95
N ASP A 65 13.54 -4.05 19.26
CA ASP A 65 14.93 -4.51 19.16
C ASP A 65 15.63 -4.52 20.53
N ASP A 66 15.37 -3.51 21.37
CA ASP A 66 15.90 -3.44 22.72
C ASP A 66 15.21 -4.48 23.63
N ALA A 67 13.92 -4.73 23.44
CA ALA A 67 13.19 -5.76 24.16
C ALA A 67 13.75 -7.16 23.86
N VAL A 68 14.00 -7.49 22.60
CA VAL A 68 14.65 -8.74 22.16
C VAL A 68 15.96 -8.97 22.91
N ASN A 69 16.84 -7.96 22.97
CA ASN A 69 18.11 -8.07 23.68
C ASN A 69 17.91 -8.41 25.17
N GLU A 70 16.94 -7.78 25.82
CA GLU A 70 16.67 -8.04 27.25
C GLU A 70 16.03 -9.42 27.49
N TYR A 71 15.15 -9.89 26.57
CA TYR A 71 14.62 -11.26 26.62
C TYR A 71 15.73 -12.29 26.44
N GLU A 72 16.68 -12.08 25.52
CA GLU A 72 17.82 -12.97 25.35
C GLU A 72 18.69 -13.06 26.62
N ILE A 73 18.94 -11.92 27.29
CA ILE A 73 19.66 -11.89 28.55
C ILE A 73 18.89 -12.66 29.66
N ALA A 74 17.57 -12.42 29.72
CA ALA A 74 16.72 -13.13 30.69
C ALA A 74 16.76 -14.65 30.49
N LEU A 75 16.73 -15.10 29.23
CA LEU A 75 16.78 -16.52 28.86
C LEU A 75 18.18 -17.14 29.04
N GLN A 76 19.27 -16.37 28.94
CA GLN A 76 20.59 -16.86 29.34
C GLN A 76 20.66 -17.22 30.84
N LEU A 77 19.86 -16.55 31.66
CA LEU A 77 19.78 -16.80 33.10
C LEU A 77 18.69 -17.85 33.45
N ASN A 78 17.65 -17.98 32.67
CA ASN A 78 16.57 -18.98 32.84
C ASN A 78 16.10 -19.50 31.44
N PRO A 79 16.77 -20.51 30.88
CA PRO A 79 16.64 -20.90 29.47
C PRO A 79 15.28 -21.49 29.06
N ASP A 80 14.56 -22.15 30.00
CA ASP A 80 13.39 -22.96 29.70
C ASP A 80 12.07 -22.29 30.15
N ASP A 81 12.08 -20.97 30.38
CA ASP A 81 10.90 -20.23 30.76
C ASP A 81 10.01 -20.00 29.54
N LEU A 82 8.84 -20.64 29.54
CA LEU A 82 7.93 -20.65 28.39
C LEU A 82 7.34 -19.26 28.09
N GLU A 83 7.10 -18.45 29.13
CA GLU A 83 6.56 -17.10 28.97
C GLU A 83 7.60 -16.16 28.34
N MET A 84 8.85 -16.24 28.83
CA MET A 84 9.96 -15.48 28.26
C MET A 84 10.25 -15.87 26.81
N LEU A 85 10.29 -17.19 26.53
CA LEU A 85 10.47 -17.70 25.15
C LEU A 85 9.36 -17.25 24.23
N ASN A 86 8.10 -17.34 24.68
CA ASN A 86 6.96 -16.92 23.88
C ASN A 86 6.98 -15.40 23.58
N SER A 87 7.33 -14.58 24.57
CA SER A 87 7.46 -13.12 24.39
C SER A 87 8.60 -12.77 23.43
N LEU A 88 9.76 -13.43 23.55
CA LEU A 88 10.88 -13.28 22.60
C LEU A 88 10.45 -13.62 21.17
N ALA A 89 9.76 -14.74 20.96
CA ALA A 89 9.32 -15.15 19.64
C ALA A 89 8.30 -14.16 19.01
N VAL A 90 7.43 -13.57 19.83
CA VAL A 90 6.52 -12.51 19.39
C VAL A 90 7.30 -11.28 18.92
N ASP A 91 8.33 -10.85 19.65
CA ASP A 91 9.12 -9.68 19.25
C ASP A 91 10.06 -9.98 18.07
N TYR A 92 10.59 -11.19 17.93
CA TYR A 92 11.24 -11.60 16.69
C TYR A 92 10.29 -11.50 15.47
N THR A 93 9.03 -11.88 15.64
CA THR A 93 8.04 -11.73 14.57
C THR A 93 7.84 -10.26 14.22
N ARG A 94 7.68 -9.37 15.23
CA ARG A 94 7.48 -7.93 15.05
C ARG A 94 8.68 -7.22 14.40
N THR A 95 9.89 -7.70 14.66
CA THR A 95 11.13 -7.19 14.06
C THR A 95 11.47 -7.83 12.70
N GLY A 96 10.56 -8.68 12.17
CA GLY A 96 10.74 -9.35 10.89
C GLY A 96 11.70 -10.54 10.90
N GLN A 97 12.17 -10.96 12.08
CA GLN A 97 13.07 -12.10 12.30
C GLN A 97 12.26 -13.41 12.43
N CYS A 98 11.34 -13.64 11.47
CA CYS A 98 10.35 -14.72 11.56
C CYS A 98 10.96 -16.13 11.66
N ASP A 99 12.10 -16.39 11.02
CA ASP A 99 12.77 -17.69 11.10
C ASP A 99 13.23 -17.99 12.55
N LEU A 100 13.81 -16.99 13.24
CA LEU A 100 14.19 -17.13 14.64
C LEU A 100 12.98 -17.32 15.56
N ALA A 101 11.86 -16.60 15.26
CA ALA A 101 10.62 -16.80 16.00
C ALA A 101 10.12 -18.24 15.88
N VAL A 102 10.16 -18.84 14.69
CA VAL A 102 9.75 -20.22 14.45
C VAL A 102 10.62 -21.19 15.25
N ASP A 103 11.96 -21.02 15.24
CA ASP A 103 12.87 -21.87 16.00
C ASP A 103 12.55 -21.83 17.50
N VAL A 104 12.29 -20.64 18.06
CA VAL A 104 11.91 -20.49 19.47
C VAL A 104 10.55 -21.14 19.76
N PHE A 105 9.54 -20.98 18.90
CA PHE A 105 8.25 -21.65 19.06
C PHE A 105 8.38 -23.19 18.97
N GLU A 106 9.27 -23.70 18.13
CA GLU A 106 9.56 -25.15 18.08
C GLU A 106 10.23 -25.64 19.37
N HIS A 107 11.09 -24.84 19.95
CA HIS A 107 11.67 -25.15 21.26
C HIS A 107 10.58 -25.17 22.35
N ILE A 108 9.68 -24.20 22.41
CA ILE A 108 8.53 -24.20 23.33
C ILE A 108 7.70 -25.49 23.16
N GLN A 109 7.41 -25.89 21.92
CA GLN A 109 6.64 -27.09 21.62
C GLN A 109 7.35 -28.37 22.08
N GLN A 110 8.69 -28.41 22.12
CA GLN A 110 9.47 -29.53 22.67
C GLN A 110 9.42 -29.55 24.19
N LEU A 111 9.40 -28.38 24.85
CA LEU A 111 9.32 -28.28 26.30
C LEU A 111 7.91 -28.60 26.82
N ASP A 112 6.91 -27.99 26.22
CA ASP A 112 5.50 -28.23 26.55
C ASP A 112 4.63 -28.22 25.28
N PRO A 113 4.27 -29.39 24.75
CA PRO A 113 3.39 -29.53 23.59
C PRO A 113 1.96 -29.00 23.80
N ALA A 114 1.56 -28.72 25.06
CA ALA A 114 0.24 -28.21 25.40
C ALA A 114 0.23 -26.70 25.71
N TYR A 115 1.36 -26.02 25.53
CA TYR A 115 1.46 -24.57 25.72
C TYR A 115 0.76 -23.82 24.57
N GLU A 116 -0.54 -23.61 24.71
CA GLU A 116 -1.43 -23.05 23.68
C GLU A 116 -1.01 -21.66 23.15
N PRO A 117 -0.49 -20.68 23.97
CA PRO A 117 -0.11 -19.37 23.48
C PRO A 117 0.92 -19.40 22.36
N ALA A 118 1.86 -20.37 22.36
CA ALA A 118 2.85 -20.50 21.29
C ALA A 118 2.21 -20.81 19.93
N TYR A 119 1.20 -21.67 19.88
CA TYR A 119 0.48 -21.96 18.63
C TYR A 119 -0.30 -20.76 18.14
N CYS A 120 -0.95 -20.02 19.05
CA CYS A 120 -1.70 -18.81 18.70
C CYS A 120 -0.81 -17.72 18.10
N ASN A 121 0.36 -17.49 18.67
CA ASN A 121 1.31 -16.49 18.18
C ASN A 121 2.02 -16.97 16.91
N ARG A 122 2.31 -18.26 16.78
CA ARG A 122 2.89 -18.85 15.57
C ARG A 122 1.98 -18.73 14.35
N ILE A 123 0.64 -18.61 14.52
CA ILE A 123 -0.29 -18.28 13.44
C ILE A 123 0.11 -16.93 12.81
N ILE A 124 0.42 -15.93 13.63
CA ILE A 124 0.83 -14.59 13.17
C ILE A 124 2.14 -14.69 12.39
N THR A 125 3.15 -15.36 12.98
CA THR A 125 4.48 -15.51 12.36
C THR A 125 4.38 -16.14 10.97
N TYR A 126 3.65 -17.25 10.83
CA TYR A 126 3.47 -17.88 9.52
C TYR A 126 2.64 -17.03 8.55
N THR A 127 1.73 -16.21 9.06
CA THR A 127 0.97 -15.25 8.24
C THR A 127 1.88 -14.19 7.65
N GLU A 128 2.78 -13.61 8.47
CA GLU A 128 3.78 -12.63 8.02
C GLU A 128 4.76 -13.22 7.00
N MET A 129 5.10 -14.50 7.14
CA MET A 129 5.92 -15.24 6.15
C MET A 129 5.16 -15.61 4.87
N GLY A 130 3.85 -15.35 4.79
CA GLY A 130 3.00 -15.81 3.69
C GLY A 130 2.77 -17.33 3.64
N GLN A 131 3.12 -18.05 4.72
CA GLN A 131 3.01 -19.51 4.84
C GLN A 131 1.64 -19.92 5.44
N TYR A 132 0.59 -19.57 4.74
CA TYR A 132 -0.79 -19.66 5.25
C TYR A 132 -1.24 -21.08 5.62
N ASP A 133 -0.75 -22.11 4.91
CA ASP A 133 -1.07 -23.51 5.21
C ASP A 133 -0.51 -23.91 6.59
N LEU A 134 0.68 -23.41 6.97
CA LEU A 134 1.27 -23.63 8.28
C LEU A 134 0.53 -22.86 9.37
N ALA A 135 0.09 -21.62 9.09
CA ALA A 135 -0.77 -20.85 10.00
C ALA A 135 -2.07 -21.60 10.31
N GLU A 136 -2.71 -22.22 9.29
CA GLU A 136 -3.93 -23.02 9.47
C GLU A 136 -3.65 -24.29 10.30
N GLN A 137 -2.51 -24.95 10.10
CA GLN A 137 -2.09 -26.10 10.93
C GLN A 137 -1.93 -25.70 12.40
N MET A 138 -1.28 -24.56 12.69
CA MET A 138 -1.13 -24.07 14.07
C MET A 138 -2.48 -23.78 14.71
N PHE A 139 -3.42 -23.22 13.95
CA PHE A 139 -4.78 -23.02 14.44
C PHE A 139 -5.46 -24.32 14.82
N TYR A 140 -5.39 -25.37 14.01
CA TYR A 140 -5.95 -26.67 14.36
C TYR A 140 -5.29 -27.31 15.58
N LEU A 141 -3.99 -27.16 15.74
CA LEU A 141 -3.28 -27.64 16.94
C LEU A 141 -3.72 -26.87 18.20
N ALA A 142 -3.80 -25.55 18.12
CA ALA A 142 -4.31 -24.72 19.22
C ALA A 142 -5.76 -25.12 19.61
N GLN A 143 -6.63 -25.37 18.64
CA GLN A 143 -8.00 -25.81 18.88
C GLN A 143 -8.10 -27.17 19.58
N GLN A 144 -7.15 -28.09 19.37
CA GLN A 144 -7.12 -29.37 20.08
C GLN A 144 -6.81 -29.18 21.56
N ILE A 145 -6.05 -28.15 21.90
CA ILE A 145 -5.69 -27.81 23.29
C ILE A 145 -6.84 -26.98 23.94
N ASN A 146 -7.24 -25.92 23.27
CA ASN A 146 -8.30 -25.00 23.75
C ASN A 146 -9.25 -24.64 22.59
N PRO A 147 -10.41 -25.32 22.48
CA PRO A 147 -11.39 -25.05 21.41
C PRO A 147 -12.03 -23.64 21.47
N ASP A 148 -12.03 -23.00 22.64
CA ASP A 148 -12.66 -21.72 22.87
C ASP A 148 -11.66 -20.57 23.05
N CYS A 149 -10.46 -20.68 22.43
CA CYS A 149 -9.47 -19.62 22.44
C CYS A 149 -9.86 -18.47 21.49
N ALA A 150 -10.30 -17.35 22.02
CA ALA A 150 -10.66 -16.15 21.26
C ALA A 150 -9.49 -15.63 20.41
N LEU A 151 -8.27 -15.60 20.97
CA LEU A 151 -7.06 -15.14 20.32
C LEU A 151 -6.71 -15.97 19.07
N CYS A 152 -6.86 -17.31 19.15
CA CYS A 152 -6.61 -18.18 17.99
C CYS A 152 -7.59 -17.91 16.84
N TYR A 153 -8.88 -17.71 17.15
CA TYR A 153 -9.86 -17.32 16.13
C TYR A 153 -9.57 -15.94 15.55
N TYR A 154 -9.13 -14.99 16.37
CA TYR A 154 -8.73 -13.67 15.89
C TYR A 154 -7.54 -13.73 14.93
N ASN A 155 -6.47 -14.44 15.32
CA ASN A 155 -5.27 -14.54 14.53
C ASN A 155 -5.47 -15.27 13.20
N ILE A 156 -6.21 -16.39 13.21
CA ILE A 156 -6.52 -17.08 11.94
C ILE A 156 -7.48 -16.25 11.07
N GLY A 157 -8.36 -15.45 11.67
CA GLY A 157 -9.19 -14.49 10.97
C GLY A 157 -8.34 -13.47 10.20
N ASN A 158 -7.29 -12.93 10.84
CA ASN A 158 -6.33 -12.03 10.19
C ASN A 158 -5.61 -12.70 9.01
N SER A 159 -5.15 -13.95 9.20
CA SER A 159 -4.51 -14.74 8.14
C SER A 159 -5.44 -14.97 6.94
N LEU A 160 -6.69 -15.33 7.19
CA LEU A 160 -7.69 -15.55 6.15
C LEU A 160 -8.07 -14.25 5.42
N PHE A 161 -8.11 -13.13 6.14
CA PHE A 161 -8.34 -11.82 5.54
C PHE A 161 -7.20 -11.43 4.60
N ALA A 162 -5.94 -11.62 5.00
CA ALA A 162 -4.76 -11.39 4.16
C ALA A 162 -4.76 -12.22 2.87
N GLN A 163 -5.38 -13.42 2.90
CA GLN A 163 -5.59 -14.28 1.74
C GLN A 163 -6.77 -13.88 0.86
N GLY A 164 -7.53 -12.82 1.21
CA GLY A 164 -8.79 -12.46 0.54
C GLY A 164 -9.95 -13.42 0.82
N GLN A 165 -9.82 -14.32 1.81
CA GLN A 165 -10.87 -15.27 2.20
C GLN A 165 -11.87 -14.63 3.20
N TYR A 166 -12.41 -13.47 2.84
CA TYR A 166 -13.19 -12.60 3.73
C TYR A 166 -14.32 -13.30 4.45
N LYS A 167 -15.10 -14.17 3.77
CA LYS A 167 -16.20 -14.94 4.40
C LYS A 167 -15.75 -15.87 5.51
N LYS A 168 -14.56 -16.45 5.39
CA LYS A 168 -14.01 -17.28 6.45
C LYS A 168 -13.48 -16.43 7.60
N ALA A 169 -12.78 -15.33 7.28
CA ALA A 169 -12.29 -14.36 8.26
C ALA A 169 -13.45 -13.83 9.14
N ILE A 170 -14.55 -13.39 8.52
CA ILE A 170 -15.76 -12.95 9.24
C ILE A 170 -16.26 -14.00 10.23
N ARG A 171 -16.32 -15.27 9.81
CA ARG A 171 -16.79 -16.35 10.72
C ARG A 171 -15.87 -16.53 11.92
N CYS A 172 -14.56 -16.44 11.71
CA CYS A 172 -13.58 -16.53 12.78
C CYS A 172 -13.71 -15.34 13.74
N TRP A 173 -13.80 -14.12 13.23
CA TRP A 173 -13.95 -12.92 14.06
C TRP A 173 -15.30 -12.81 14.75
N LEU A 174 -16.39 -13.29 14.17
CA LEU A 174 -17.66 -13.43 14.85
C LEU A 174 -17.54 -14.41 16.03
N ARG A 175 -16.79 -15.52 15.84
CA ARG A 175 -16.51 -16.43 16.96
C ARG A 175 -15.66 -15.78 18.03
N THR A 176 -14.65 -14.97 17.67
CA THR A 176 -13.91 -14.14 18.62
C THR A 176 -14.85 -13.24 19.42
N ALA A 177 -15.75 -12.52 18.74
CA ALA A 177 -16.71 -11.62 19.40
C ALA A 177 -17.72 -12.35 20.33
N GLU A 178 -18.07 -13.60 20.03
CA GLU A 178 -18.88 -14.44 20.91
C GLU A 178 -18.14 -14.86 22.17
N LEU A 179 -16.85 -15.23 22.02
CA LEU A 179 -16.02 -15.70 23.14
C LEU A 179 -15.52 -14.53 23.99
N GLU A 180 -15.18 -13.42 23.37
CA GLU A 180 -14.67 -12.21 24.01
C GLU A 180 -15.36 -10.96 23.43
N PRO A 181 -16.56 -10.59 23.94
CA PRO A 181 -17.32 -9.44 23.42
C PRO A 181 -16.61 -8.09 23.56
N SER A 182 -15.62 -8.00 24.47
CA SER A 182 -14.80 -6.81 24.71
C SER A 182 -13.48 -6.82 23.95
N HIS A 183 -13.27 -7.78 23.05
CA HIS A 183 -12.02 -7.85 22.25
C HIS A 183 -11.82 -6.54 21.46
N PRO A 184 -10.65 -5.89 21.59
CA PRO A 184 -10.39 -4.59 20.96
C PRO A 184 -10.59 -4.65 19.44
N GLN A 185 -11.28 -3.66 18.89
CA GLN A 185 -11.47 -3.46 17.46
C GLN A 185 -12.09 -4.64 16.68
N ILE A 186 -12.74 -5.59 17.35
CA ILE A 186 -13.30 -6.77 16.67
C ILE A 186 -14.38 -6.39 15.65
N ASN A 187 -15.28 -5.46 16.00
CA ASN A 187 -16.29 -4.97 15.08
C ASN A 187 -15.67 -4.22 13.90
N TYR A 188 -14.58 -3.50 14.10
CA TYR A 188 -13.85 -2.84 13.02
C TYR A 188 -13.29 -3.86 12.01
N ARG A 189 -12.64 -4.93 12.46
CA ARG A 189 -12.15 -6.00 11.58
C ARG A 189 -13.29 -6.67 10.80
N ILE A 190 -14.40 -6.96 11.46
CA ILE A 190 -15.59 -7.53 10.80
C ILE A 190 -16.14 -6.53 9.76
N ALA A 191 -16.17 -5.22 10.07
CA ALA A 191 -16.62 -4.19 9.13
C ALA A 191 -15.75 -4.12 7.88
N GLN A 192 -14.41 -4.14 8.03
CA GLN A 192 -13.47 -4.17 6.91
C GLN A 192 -13.69 -5.39 6.00
N ALA A 193 -13.92 -6.57 6.60
CA ALA A 193 -14.17 -7.77 5.82
C ALA A 193 -15.52 -7.75 5.08
N TYR A 194 -16.58 -7.24 5.68
CA TYR A 194 -17.85 -7.04 5.00
C TYR A 194 -17.76 -5.99 3.89
N TRP A 195 -16.99 -4.93 4.10
CA TRP A 195 -16.69 -3.94 3.07
C TRP A 195 -15.99 -4.60 1.87
N SER A 196 -14.93 -5.38 2.11
CA SER A 196 -14.21 -6.12 1.06
C SER A 196 -15.07 -7.17 0.35
N GLU A 197 -16.11 -7.74 1.01
CA GLU A 197 -17.09 -8.66 0.42
C GLU A 197 -18.19 -7.92 -0.37
N GLY A 198 -18.30 -6.59 -0.25
CA GLY A 198 -19.37 -5.78 -0.84
C GLY A 198 -20.70 -5.85 -0.09
N ASP A 199 -20.72 -6.34 1.16
CA ASP A 199 -21.92 -6.30 2.02
C ASP A 199 -21.99 -4.96 2.77
N GLU A 200 -22.44 -3.94 2.05
CA GLU A 200 -22.50 -2.55 2.53
C GLU A 200 -23.29 -2.38 3.81
N LYS A 201 -24.39 -3.14 3.94
CA LYS A 201 -25.28 -3.02 5.11
C LYS A 201 -24.59 -3.50 6.38
N ARG A 202 -23.97 -4.70 6.32
CA ARG A 202 -23.30 -5.27 7.49
C ARG A 202 -22.01 -4.52 7.81
N ALA A 203 -21.26 -4.07 6.80
CA ALA A 203 -20.09 -3.21 7.01
C ALA A 203 -20.48 -1.96 7.82
N ARG A 204 -21.53 -1.24 7.41
CA ARG A 204 -22.04 -0.05 8.12
C ARG A 204 -22.49 -0.37 9.55
N GLU A 205 -23.20 -1.47 9.76
CA GLU A 205 -23.64 -1.91 11.09
C GLU A 205 -22.45 -2.13 12.04
N HIS A 206 -21.41 -2.79 11.59
CA HIS A 206 -20.22 -3.08 12.39
C HIS A 206 -19.32 -1.86 12.59
N PHE A 207 -19.13 -0.97 11.59
CA PHE A 207 -18.48 0.33 11.83
C PHE A 207 -19.18 1.14 12.92
N LEU A 208 -20.51 1.21 12.88
CA LEU A 208 -21.28 1.90 13.90
C LEU A 208 -21.22 1.21 15.28
N ALA A 209 -21.12 -0.12 15.30
CA ALA A 209 -20.96 -0.86 16.56
C ALA A 209 -19.62 -0.53 17.23
N GLU A 210 -18.54 -0.50 16.46
CA GLU A 210 -17.20 -0.13 16.96
C GLU A 210 -17.19 1.30 17.50
N LEU A 211 -17.72 2.26 16.75
CA LEU A 211 -17.76 3.67 17.14
C LEU A 211 -18.71 3.96 18.33
N ARG A 212 -19.59 3.03 18.72
CA ARG A 212 -20.34 3.13 19.99
C ARG A 212 -19.48 2.79 21.17
N VAL A 213 -18.52 1.87 21.01
CA VAL A 213 -17.59 1.47 22.07
C VAL A 213 -16.45 2.50 22.16
N ASN A 214 -15.88 2.87 21.03
CA ASN A 214 -14.78 3.82 20.95
C ASN A 214 -15.06 4.95 19.95
N PRO A 215 -15.82 6.01 20.37
CA PRO A 215 -16.24 7.09 19.46
C PRO A 215 -15.11 8.04 19.02
N GLY A 216 -13.90 7.88 19.59
CA GLY A 216 -12.73 8.68 19.30
C GLY A 216 -11.64 7.95 18.50
N ASP A 217 -11.89 6.72 18.06
CA ASP A 217 -10.92 5.96 17.26
C ASP A 217 -10.84 6.55 15.84
N VAL A 218 -9.75 7.28 15.62
CA VAL A 218 -9.52 8.05 14.37
C VAL A 218 -9.39 7.12 13.16
N ASP A 219 -8.79 5.95 13.34
CA ASP A 219 -8.57 5.00 12.25
C ASP A 219 -9.89 4.37 11.80
N VAL A 220 -10.75 4.01 12.76
CA VAL A 220 -12.11 3.51 12.48
C VAL A 220 -12.97 4.58 11.80
N ILE A 221 -12.89 5.85 12.28
CA ILE A 221 -13.64 6.96 11.67
C ILE A 221 -13.15 7.22 10.26
N LEU A 222 -11.82 7.14 10.00
CA LEU A 222 -11.22 7.33 8.69
C LEU A 222 -11.73 6.28 7.70
N ASP A 223 -11.58 5.01 8.03
CA ASP A 223 -12.03 3.91 7.17
C ASP A 223 -13.55 3.94 6.93
N PHE A 224 -14.32 4.30 7.95
CA PHE A 224 -15.76 4.49 7.77
C PHE A 224 -16.07 5.66 6.83
N GLY A 225 -15.30 6.76 6.88
CA GLY A 225 -15.40 7.87 5.93
C GLY A 225 -15.07 7.45 4.50
N LEU A 226 -14.03 6.63 4.32
CA LEU A 226 -13.64 6.08 3.01
C LEU A 226 -14.71 5.13 2.44
N PHE A 227 -15.23 4.24 3.27
CA PHE A 227 -16.34 3.37 2.91
C PHE A 227 -17.56 4.18 2.43
N LEU A 228 -17.92 5.26 3.13
CA LEU A 228 -19.02 6.13 2.75
C LEU A 228 -18.76 6.87 1.42
N LEU A 229 -17.49 7.26 1.15
CA LEU A 229 -17.10 7.85 -0.13
C LEU A 229 -17.29 6.86 -1.29
N GLU A 230 -16.90 5.62 -1.10
CA GLU A 230 -17.06 4.56 -2.11
C GLU A 230 -18.54 4.31 -2.43
N LEU A 231 -19.40 4.39 -1.43
CA LEU A 231 -20.86 4.32 -1.62
C LEU A 231 -21.48 5.58 -2.25
N GLY A 232 -20.70 6.65 -2.42
CA GLY A 232 -21.20 7.95 -2.91
C GLY A 232 -21.96 8.76 -1.87
N ASP A 233 -21.94 8.38 -0.59
CA ASP A 233 -22.55 9.13 0.52
C ASP A 233 -21.62 10.25 0.99
N ILE A 234 -21.46 11.26 0.10
CA ILE A 234 -20.47 12.33 0.24
C ILE A 234 -20.67 13.13 1.52
N GLU A 235 -21.92 13.43 1.88
CA GLU A 235 -22.22 14.26 3.07
C GLU A 235 -21.90 13.51 4.37
N ALA A 236 -22.24 12.22 4.44
CA ALA A 236 -21.86 11.41 5.60
C ALA A 236 -20.34 11.22 5.71
N ALA A 237 -19.64 11.06 4.59
CA ALA A 237 -18.17 11.00 4.57
C ALA A 237 -17.52 12.30 5.08
N LYS A 238 -18.01 13.46 4.62
CA LYS A 238 -17.57 14.77 5.13
C LYS A 238 -17.74 14.90 6.64
N GLU A 239 -18.89 14.44 7.16
CA GLU A 239 -19.14 14.45 8.61
C GLU A 239 -18.06 13.66 9.36
N LYS A 240 -17.68 12.47 8.84
CA LYS A 240 -16.65 11.64 9.48
C LYS A 240 -15.27 12.30 9.44
N PHE A 241 -14.85 12.83 8.29
CA PHE A 241 -13.56 13.53 8.19
C PHE A 241 -13.53 14.82 9.05
N ASN A 242 -14.62 15.58 9.12
CA ASN A 242 -14.69 16.72 10.02
C ASN A 242 -14.62 16.28 11.49
N ARG A 243 -15.25 15.14 11.85
CA ARG A 243 -15.14 14.58 13.21
C ARG A 243 -13.70 14.23 13.57
N ILE A 244 -12.91 13.71 12.62
CA ILE A 244 -11.48 13.50 12.83
C ILE A 244 -10.77 14.83 13.13
N LEU A 245 -11.06 15.89 12.37
CA LEU A 245 -10.43 17.20 12.57
C LEU A 245 -10.86 17.89 13.86
N GLU A 246 -12.03 17.56 14.43
CA GLU A 246 -12.41 17.99 15.78
C GLU A 246 -11.53 17.30 16.85
N LEU A 247 -11.13 16.06 16.63
CA LEU A 247 -10.29 15.27 17.55
C LEU A 247 -8.80 15.59 17.36
N LYS A 248 -8.37 15.68 16.10
CA LYS A 248 -6.99 15.94 15.66
C LYS A 248 -7.00 16.96 14.52
N PRO A 249 -6.89 18.28 14.81
CA PRO A 249 -7.03 19.34 13.80
C PRO A 249 -6.01 19.30 12.64
N ASP A 250 -4.88 18.65 12.85
CA ASP A 250 -3.77 18.52 11.91
C ASP A 250 -3.65 17.12 11.29
N PHE A 251 -4.73 16.33 11.32
CA PHE A 251 -4.70 14.99 10.73
C PHE A 251 -4.73 15.04 9.21
N ALA A 252 -3.55 14.92 8.61
CA ALA A 252 -3.30 15.10 7.18
C ALA A 252 -4.19 14.26 6.26
N PRO A 253 -4.48 12.95 6.52
CA PRO A 253 -5.40 12.17 5.67
C PRO A 253 -6.83 12.74 5.62
N ALA A 254 -7.39 13.21 6.74
CA ALA A 254 -8.74 13.79 6.73
C ALA A 254 -8.80 15.10 5.93
N LEU A 255 -7.79 15.96 6.05
CA LEU A 255 -7.64 17.17 5.25
C LEU A 255 -7.56 16.83 3.76
N PHE A 256 -6.80 15.80 3.40
CA PHE A 256 -6.66 15.35 2.02
C PHE A 256 -8.00 14.88 1.44
N TYR A 257 -8.75 14.00 2.12
CA TYR A 257 -10.03 13.50 1.61
C TYR A 257 -11.11 14.58 1.55
N LEU A 258 -11.13 15.54 2.47
CA LEU A 258 -11.99 16.73 2.33
C LEU A 258 -11.58 17.57 1.12
N GLY A 259 -10.28 17.69 0.84
CA GLY A 259 -9.76 18.31 -0.37
C GLY A 259 -10.18 17.58 -1.64
N GLU A 260 -10.14 16.24 -1.65
CA GLU A 260 -10.64 15.40 -2.76
C GLU A 260 -12.13 15.64 -3.03
N ILE A 261 -12.94 15.68 -1.98
CA ILE A 261 -14.37 15.95 -2.10
C ILE A 261 -14.60 17.35 -2.70
N ALA A 262 -13.88 18.37 -2.20
CA ALA A 262 -13.98 19.72 -2.71
C ALA A 262 -13.53 19.81 -4.19
N PHE A 263 -12.42 19.16 -4.53
CA PHE A 263 -11.88 19.11 -5.89
C PHE A 263 -12.87 18.48 -6.88
N ASN A 264 -13.42 17.33 -6.53
CA ASN A 264 -14.40 16.61 -7.34
C ASN A 264 -15.73 17.37 -7.43
N GLY A 265 -16.08 18.15 -6.41
CA GLY A 265 -17.24 19.07 -6.39
C GLY A 265 -17.02 20.36 -7.17
N GLY A 266 -15.81 20.62 -7.69
CA GLY A 266 -15.46 21.83 -8.45
C GLY A 266 -15.08 23.04 -7.60
N ASP A 267 -15.03 22.91 -6.28
CA ASP A 267 -14.54 23.95 -5.35
C ASP A 267 -13.01 23.86 -5.25
N TYR A 268 -12.36 24.28 -6.31
CA TYR A 268 -10.90 24.14 -6.44
C TYR A 268 -10.12 25.03 -5.47
N GLU A 269 -10.64 26.20 -5.13
CA GLU A 269 -9.99 27.10 -4.17
C GLU A 269 -9.93 26.45 -2.77
N ARG A 270 -11.06 25.90 -2.34
CA ARG A 270 -11.13 25.20 -1.05
C ARG A 270 -10.27 23.93 -1.05
N ALA A 271 -10.29 23.18 -2.17
CA ALA A 271 -9.44 21.99 -2.33
C ALA A 271 -7.96 22.32 -2.18
N VAL A 272 -7.47 23.38 -2.83
CA VAL A 272 -6.08 23.83 -2.75
C VAL A 272 -5.70 24.23 -1.33
N GLU A 273 -6.58 24.93 -0.58
CA GLU A 273 -6.35 25.25 0.84
C GLU A 273 -6.16 23.99 1.67
N LEU A 274 -7.07 23.00 1.52
CA LEU A 274 -7.04 21.75 2.28
C LEU A 274 -5.81 20.88 1.93
N PHE A 275 -5.43 20.79 0.66
CA PHE A 275 -4.21 20.08 0.26
C PHE A 275 -2.95 20.74 0.82
N ASN A 276 -2.88 22.08 0.85
CA ASN A 276 -1.75 22.76 1.46
C ASN A 276 -1.70 22.57 2.98
N GLN A 277 -2.85 22.55 3.67
CA GLN A 277 -2.91 22.23 5.10
C GLN A 277 -2.45 20.78 5.35
N ALA A 278 -2.90 19.83 4.56
CA ALA A 278 -2.47 18.43 4.67
C ALA A 278 -0.94 18.30 4.52
N LEU A 279 -0.35 19.00 3.54
CA LEU A 279 1.10 19.00 3.31
C LEU A 279 1.91 19.76 4.38
N GLN A 280 1.30 20.70 5.09
CA GLN A 280 1.90 21.35 6.25
C GLN A 280 1.98 20.39 7.44
N SER A 281 0.97 19.53 7.60
CA SER A 281 0.91 18.53 8.67
C SER A 281 1.79 17.32 8.35
N ASP A 282 1.74 16.85 7.11
CA ASP A 282 2.58 15.75 6.60
C ASP A 282 3.05 16.04 5.18
N SER A 283 4.31 16.45 5.05
CA SER A 283 4.93 16.78 3.77
C SER A 283 5.22 15.57 2.87
N ALA A 284 5.15 14.35 3.43
CA ALA A 284 5.36 13.09 2.72
C ALA A 284 4.03 12.42 2.30
N LEU A 285 2.89 13.01 2.65
CA LEU A 285 1.59 12.49 2.29
C LEU A 285 1.46 12.38 0.75
N LYS A 286 1.14 11.20 0.26
CA LYS A 286 0.92 10.92 -1.17
C LYS A 286 -0.45 11.47 -1.61
N GLY A 287 -0.52 12.02 -2.82
CA GLY A 287 -1.75 12.48 -3.46
C GLY A 287 -1.95 14.00 -3.52
N PRO A 288 -1.72 14.80 -2.45
CA PRO A 288 -1.99 16.23 -2.52
C PRO A 288 -1.19 16.97 -3.59
N TYR A 289 0.11 16.67 -3.75
CA TYR A 289 0.90 17.28 -4.82
C TYR A 289 0.41 16.92 -6.21
N TYR A 290 -0.06 15.69 -6.41
CA TYR A 290 -0.69 15.25 -7.66
C TYR A 290 -1.92 16.10 -8.00
N ARG A 291 -2.82 16.34 -7.06
CA ARG A 291 -4.01 17.19 -7.25
C ARG A 291 -3.67 18.67 -7.48
N LEU A 292 -2.70 19.18 -6.73
CA LEU A 292 -2.19 20.54 -6.95
C LEU A 292 -1.57 20.70 -8.35
N ALA A 293 -0.90 19.66 -8.86
CA ALA A 293 -0.37 19.65 -10.23
C ALA A 293 -1.50 19.66 -11.27
N GLN A 294 -2.55 18.86 -11.08
CA GLN A 294 -3.73 18.88 -11.95
C GLN A 294 -4.35 20.29 -12.01
N TYR A 295 -4.56 20.90 -10.84
CA TYR A 295 -5.11 22.26 -10.78
C TYR A 295 -4.19 23.28 -11.46
N ALA A 296 -2.87 23.19 -11.27
CA ALA A 296 -1.90 24.07 -11.91
C ALA A 296 -1.92 23.90 -13.43
N LEU A 297 -2.11 22.69 -13.96
CA LEU A 297 -2.29 22.45 -15.42
C LEU A 297 -3.59 23.05 -15.93
N MET A 298 -4.71 22.92 -15.21
CA MET A 298 -5.97 23.56 -15.58
C MET A 298 -5.82 25.09 -15.68
N LYS A 299 -5.01 25.68 -14.81
CA LYS A 299 -4.66 27.13 -14.84
C LYS A 299 -3.49 27.45 -15.79
N GLN A 300 -3.01 26.51 -16.60
CA GLN A 300 -1.89 26.64 -17.54
C GLN A 300 -0.55 27.04 -16.87
N GLN A 301 -0.38 26.78 -15.59
CA GLN A 301 0.81 27.11 -14.79
C GLN A 301 1.83 25.98 -14.85
N LYS A 302 2.43 25.74 -16.04
CA LYS A 302 3.32 24.59 -16.31
C LYS A 302 4.49 24.45 -15.32
N GLN A 303 5.12 25.55 -14.90
CA GLN A 303 6.25 25.49 -13.96
C GLN A 303 5.82 25.03 -12.55
N LYS A 304 4.65 25.52 -12.09
CA LYS A 304 4.11 25.06 -10.80
C LYS A 304 3.69 23.59 -10.87
N ALA A 305 3.03 23.19 -11.96
CA ALA A 305 2.66 21.79 -12.19
C ALA A 305 3.89 20.87 -12.15
N ARG A 306 4.98 21.29 -12.84
CA ARG A 306 6.26 20.55 -12.79
C ARG A 306 6.80 20.41 -11.38
N ALA A 307 6.80 21.49 -10.60
CA ALA A 307 7.31 21.46 -9.22
C ALA A 307 6.50 20.50 -8.34
N TYR A 308 5.17 20.56 -8.43
CA TYR A 308 4.29 19.65 -7.70
C TYR A 308 4.46 18.18 -8.12
N LEU A 309 4.52 17.90 -9.42
CA LEU A 309 4.74 16.53 -9.92
C LEU A 309 6.09 15.96 -9.46
N VAL A 310 7.14 16.77 -9.43
CA VAL A 310 8.46 16.33 -8.91
C VAL A 310 8.38 16.07 -7.39
N SER A 311 7.61 16.85 -6.64
CA SER A 311 7.40 16.59 -5.21
C SER A 311 6.62 15.29 -4.97
N GLU A 312 5.56 15.04 -5.74
CA GLU A 312 4.80 13.78 -5.66
C GLU A 312 5.68 12.56 -6.02
N LEU A 313 6.52 12.70 -7.05
CA LEU A 313 7.43 11.63 -7.44
C LEU A 313 8.46 11.28 -6.35
N ARG A 314 8.86 12.26 -5.54
CA ARG A 314 9.74 12.04 -4.37
C ARG A 314 9.04 11.28 -3.25
N ALA A 315 7.74 11.43 -3.10
CA ALA A 315 6.92 10.64 -2.17
C ALA A 315 6.77 9.17 -2.63
N CYS A 316 7.38 8.79 -3.76
CA CYS A 316 7.43 7.45 -4.30
C CYS A 316 6.04 6.79 -4.44
N PRO A 317 5.19 7.24 -5.38
CA PRO A 317 3.95 6.54 -5.66
C PRO A 317 4.22 5.10 -6.10
N GLU A 318 3.49 4.16 -5.52
CA GLU A 318 3.62 2.72 -5.79
C GLU A 318 2.48 2.19 -6.64
N ASP A 319 1.61 3.09 -7.11
CA ASP A 319 0.47 2.77 -7.95
C ASP A 319 0.78 3.06 -9.42
N ALA A 320 0.60 2.03 -10.27
CA ALA A 320 0.90 2.13 -11.70
C ALA A 320 0.02 3.18 -12.40
N ASP A 321 -1.25 3.28 -12.07
CA ASP A 321 -2.19 4.21 -12.70
C ASP A 321 -1.87 5.67 -12.35
N THR A 322 -1.48 5.93 -11.10
CA THR A 322 -0.98 7.25 -10.68
C THR A 322 0.29 7.63 -11.44
N LEU A 323 1.25 6.70 -11.60
CA LEU A 323 2.46 6.94 -12.37
C LEU A 323 2.18 7.19 -13.85
N VAL A 324 1.23 6.47 -14.47
CA VAL A 324 0.78 6.72 -15.86
C VAL A 324 0.18 8.12 -15.96
N SER A 325 -0.68 8.48 -15.03
CA SER A 325 -1.32 9.81 -15.00
C SER A 325 -0.27 10.92 -14.85
N MET A 326 0.71 10.77 -13.95
CA MET A 326 1.84 11.70 -13.81
C MET A 326 2.69 11.77 -15.07
N GLY A 327 2.99 10.61 -15.68
CA GLY A 327 3.71 10.52 -16.95
C GLY A 327 3.02 11.30 -18.08
N SER A 328 1.68 11.19 -18.16
CA SER A 328 0.87 11.94 -19.13
C SER A 328 0.90 13.45 -18.88
N MET A 329 0.90 13.87 -17.60
CA MET A 329 1.03 15.28 -17.24
C MET A 329 2.42 15.84 -17.56
N PHE A 330 3.50 15.08 -17.28
CA PHE A 330 4.86 15.46 -17.68
C PHE A 330 4.98 15.58 -19.21
N LEU A 331 4.37 14.69 -19.98
CA LEU A 331 4.29 14.80 -21.43
C LEU A 331 3.61 16.10 -21.87
N THR A 332 2.49 16.48 -21.24
CA THR A 332 1.74 17.72 -21.55
C THR A 332 2.57 18.99 -21.34
N ILE A 333 3.48 18.99 -20.40
CA ILE A 333 4.41 20.11 -20.15
C ILE A 333 5.74 19.99 -20.89
N ASN A 334 5.93 18.95 -21.73
CA ASN A 334 7.11 18.62 -22.53
C ASN A 334 8.34 18.17 -21.69
N GLU A 335 8.12 17.66 -20.47
CA GLU A 335 9.16 17.08 -19.62
C GLU A 335 9.32 15.58 -19.94
N TYR A 336 9.88 15.30 -21.12
CA TYR A 336 9.91 13.95 -21.70
C TYR A 336 10.71 12.93 -20.87
N ASP A 337 11.80 13.36 -20.21
CA ASP A 337 12.62 12.44 -19.41
C ASP A 337 11.90 11.98 -18.16
N LEU A 338 11.22 12.92 -17.44
CA LEU A 338 10.41 12.59 -16.28
C LEU A 338 9.18 11.78 -16.67
N SER A 339 8.55 12.11 -17.81
CA SER A 339 7.46 11.32 -18.37
C SER A 339 7.88 9.87 -18.62
N THR A 340 9.03 9.67 -19.31
CA THR A 340 9.57 8.34 -19.57
C THR A 340 9.86 7.58 -18.27
N HIS A 341 10.46 8.25 -17.28
CA HIS A 341 10.76 7.63 -15.98
C HIS A 341 9.50 7.12 -15.27
N CYS A 342 8.45 7.95 -15.16
CA CYS A 342 7.19 7.54 -14.54
C CYS A 342 6.55 6.36 -15.28
N LEU A 343 6.52 6.41 -16.63
CA LEU A 343 5.86 5.41 -17.45
C LEU A 343 6.59 4.06 -17.45
N LEU A 344 7.94 4.06 -17.45
CA LEU A 344 8.72 2.83 -17.31
C LEU A 344 8.50 2.20 -15.95
N ARG A 345 8.51 3.00 -14.88
CA ARG A 345 8.22 2.49 -13.53
C ARG A 345 6.79 1.95 -13.42
N ALA A 346 5.81 2.58 -14.05
CA ALA A 346 4.45 2.04 -14.14
C ALA A 346 4.41 0.67 -14.83
N ALA A 347 5.15 0.52 -15.93
CA ALA A 347 5.27 -0.74 -16.67
C ALA A 347 6.05 -1.83 -15.89
N GLU A 348 6.96 -1.45 -14.98
CA GLU A 348 7.64 -2.36 -14.06
C GLU A 348 6.69 -2.87 -12.97
N LEU A 349 5.83 -2.00 -12.43
CA LEU A 349 4.82 -2.37 -11.42
C LEU A 349 3.68 -3.21 -12.00
N ASP A 350 3.24 -2.86 -13.20
CA ASP A 350 2.21 -3.60 -13.94
C ASP A 350 2.62 -3.75 -15.40
N CYS A 351 3.21 -4.90 -15.73
CA CYS A 351 3.64 -5.21 -17.09
C CYS A 351 2.48 -5.37 -18.10
N ALA A 352 1.23 -5.49 -17.62
CA ALA A 352 0.03 -5.55 -18.44
C ALA A 352 -0.67 -4.18 -18.60
N ASN A 353 -0.08 -3.09 -18.09
CA ASN A 353 -0.64 -1.75 -18.22
C ASN A 353 -0.45 -1.21 -19.64
N ALA A 354 -1.48 -1.36 -20.48
CA ALA A 354 -1.46 -0.92 -21.87
C ALA A 354 -1.29 0.60 -22.02
N ASP A 355 -1.81 1.40 -21.08
CA ASP A 355 -1.73 2.86 -21.11
C ASP A 355 -0.30 3.34 -20.88
N ALA A 356 0.48 2.68 -20.01
CA ALA A 356 1.89 2.99 -19.80
C ALA A 356 2.67 2.94 -21.13
N TYR A 357 2.55 1.84 -21.88
CA TYR A 357 3.20 1.69 -23.18
C TYR A 357 2.63 2.62 -24.24
N HIS A 358 1.32 2.90 -24.22
CA HIS A 358 0.73 3.88 -25.12
C HIS A 358 1.36 5.27 -24.91
N TYR A 359 1.48 5.75 -23.67
CA TYR A 359 2.10 7.05 -23.39
C TYR A 359 3.61 7.05 -23.68
N LEU A 360 4.34 5.94 -23.50
CA LEU A 360 5.74 5.82 -23.96
C LEU A 360 5.85 6.01 -25.48
N GLY A 361 4.92 5.43 -26.24
CA GLY A 361 4.81 5.66 -27.68
C GLY A 361 4.55 7.14 -28.05
N LEU A 362 3.72 7.83 -27.28
CA LEU A 362 3.48 9.27 -27.46
C LEU A 362 4.72 10.12 -27.12
N VAL A 363 5.45 9.77 -26.06
CA VAL A 363 6.73 10.43 -25.70
C VAL A 363 7.74 10.24 -26.83
N SER A 364 7.93 9.01 -27.34
CA SER A 364 8.85 8.71 -28.42
C SER A 364 8.44 9.42 -29.72
N THR A 365 7.14 9.52 -30.02
CA THR A 365 6.59 10.29 -31.14
C THR A 365 6.94 11.78 -31.02
N SER A 366 6.81 12.34 -29.80
CA SER A 366 7.11 13.76 -29.52
C SER A 366 8.60 14.08 -29.63
N ARG A 367 9.46 13.10 -29.36
CA ARG A 367 10.92 13.16 -29.57
C ARG A 367 11.34 12.89 -31.02
N GLY A 368 10.41 12.54 -31.91
CA GLY A 368 10.71 12.20 -33.32
C GLY A 368 11.30 10.79 -33.53
N ARG A 369 11.32 9.95 -32.51
CA ARG A 369 11.80 8.56 -32.56
C ARG A 369 10.69 7.63 -33.04
N LEU A 370 10.38 7.68 -34.34
CA LEU A 370 9.19 7.04 -34.88
C LEU A 370 9.23 5.52 -34.85
N GLU A 371 10.41 4.89 -34.99
CA GLU A 371 10.60 3.45 -34.90
C GLU A 371 10.28 2.95 -33.49
N GLU A 372 10.87 3.56 -32.46
CA GLU A 372 10.64 3.26 -31.07
C GLU A 372 9.16 3.47 -30.67
N ALA A 373 8.55 4.54 -31.17
CA ALA A 373 7.13 4.79 -30.98
C ALA A 373 6.23 3.66 -31.54
N ALA A 374 6.57 3.16 -32.75
CA ALA A 374 5.87 2.07 -33.38
C ALA A 374 5.99 0.76 -32.60
N GLU A 375 7.13 0.51 -31.97
CA GLU A 375 7.37 -0.64 -31.09
C GLU A 375 6.48 -0.55 -29.83
N PHE A 376 6.48 0.58 -29.12
CA PHE A 376 5.64 0.78 -27.96
C PHE A 376 4.15 0.65 -28.28
N PHE A 377 3.67 1.25 -29.37
CA PHE A 377 2.27 1.08 -29.78
C PHE A 377 1.95 -0.36 -30.16
N THR A 378 2.89 -1.09 -30.73
CA THR A 378 2.69 -2.52 -31.00
C THR A 378 2.55 -3.29 -29.70
N HIS A 379 3.42 -3.04 -28.73
CA HIS A 379 3.32 -3.65 -27.40
C HIS A 379 2.01 -3.32 -26.69
N THR A 380 1.55 -2.06 -26.75
CA THR A 380 0.21 -1.68 -26.29
C THR A 380 -0.88 -2.56 -26.89
N LEU A 381 -0.81 -2.82 -28.21
CA LEU A 381 -1.81 -3.60 -28.95
C LEU A 381 -1.69 -5.10 -28.75
N ASP A 382 -0.52 -5.59 -28.34
CA ASP A 382 -0.32 -6.97 -27.90
C ASP A 382 -1.00 -7.23 -26.57
N ILE A 383 -0.98 -6.25 -25.66
CA ILE A 383 -1.68 -6.30 -24.37
C ILE A 383 -3.20 -6.10 -24.58
N ASN A 384 -3.58 -5.02 -25.27
CA ASN A 384 -4.97 -4.68 -25.57
C ASN A 384 -5.16 -4.41 -27.06
N SER A 385 -5.51 -5.45 -27.81
CA SER A 385 -5.66 -5.39 -29.25
C SER A 385 -6.75 -4.42 -29.75
N ASN A 386 -7.63 -3.96 -28.87
CA ASN A 386 -8.75 -3.06 -29.14
C ASN A 386 -8.53 -1.64 -28.60
N HIS A 387 -7.31 -1.30 -28.20
CA HIS A 387 -6.94 0.03 -27.71
C HIS A 387 -7.00 1.06 -28.84
N ILE A 388 -8.15 1.77 -28.97
CA ILE A 388 -8.48 2.65 -30.11
C ILE A 388 -7.45 3.78 -30.27
N ALA A 389 -7.01 4.41 -29.15
CA ALA A 389 -6.02 5.49 -29.20
C ALA A 389 -4.68 4.98 -29.74
N ALA A 390 -4.19 3.82 -29.31
CA ALA A 390 -2.96 3.24 -29.81
C ALA A 390 -3.04 2.85 -31.30
N LEU A 391 -4.19 2.34 -31.75
CA LEU A 391 -4.45 2.08 -33.17
C LEU A 391 -4.38 3.38 -34.00
N ARG A 392 -5.01 4.46 -33.53
CA ARG A 392 -4.99 5.77 -34.16
C ARG A 392 -3.57 6.35 -34.25
N ASP A 393 -2.88 6.35 -33.10
CA ASP A 393 -1.58 7.01 -32.98
C ASP A 393 -0.47 6.20 -33.70
N SER A 394 -0.55 4.86 -33.68
CA SER A 394 0.32 4.01 -34.49
C SER A 394 0.08 4.21 -36.00
N ALA A 395 -1.19 4.36 -36.44
CA ALA A 395 -1.47 4.69 -37.83
C ALA A 395 -0.85 6.03 -38.26
N LEU A 396 -0.88 7.03 -37.37
CA LEU A 396 -0.25 8.33 -37.60
C LEU A 396 1.27 8.21 -37.68
N VAL A 397 1.91 7.41 -36.80
CA VAL A 397 3.34 7.14 -36.84
C VAL A 397 3.71 6.42 -38.12
N TYR A 398 3.01 5.34 -38.50
CA TYR A 398 3.26 4.64 -39.76
C TYR A 398 3.05 5.52 -40.98
N LEU A 399 2.10 6.45 -40.96
CA LEU A 399 1.94 7.45 -42.02
C LEU A 399 3.17 8.37 -42.15
N LYS A 400 3.68 8.89 -41.00
CA LYS A 400 4.89 9.71 -40.95
C LYS A 400 6.14 8.95 -41.48
N MET A 401 6.23 7.64 -41.20
CA MET A 401 7.29 6.75 -41.66
C MET A 401 7.17 6.36 -43.15
N GLY A 402 6.04 6.73 -43.81
CA GLY A 402 5.76 6.29 -45.20
C GLY A 402 5.32 4.82 -45.30
N ARG A 403 5.07 4.13 -44.20
CA ARG A 403 4.63 2.72 -44.16
C ARG A 403 3.10 2.65 -44.32
N LEU A 404 2.63 3.08 -45.53
CA LEU A 404 1.20 3.36 -45.79
C LEU A 404 0.27 2.14 -45.65
N VAL A 405 0.78 0.91 -45.91
CA VAL A 405 -0.02 -0.34 -45.73
C VAL A 405 -0.34 -0.56 -44.29
N ARG A 406 0.67 -0.52 -43.41
CA ARG A 406 0.48 -0.67 -41.97
C ARG A 406 -0.39 0.43 -41.38
N ALA A 407 -0.23 1.66 -41.85
CA ALA A 407 -1.07 2.78 -41.45
C ALA A 407 -2.56 2.51 -41.77
N ALA A 408 -2.85 1.99 -42.98
CA ALA A 408 -4.21 1.63 -43.38
C ALA A 408 -4.81 0.51 -42.54
N GLU A 409 -4.07 -0.58 -42.29
CA GLU A 409 -4.50 -1.68 -41.42
C GLU A 409 -4.90 -1.20 -40.02
N ARG A 410 -4.04 -0.36 -39.40
CA ARG A 410 -4.29 0.18 -38.05
C ARG A 410 -5.54 1.09 -38.02
N ILE A 411 -5.67 2.01 -38.99
CA ILE A 411 -6.81 2.93 -39.00
C ILE A 411 -8.12 2.24 -39.34
N ASP A 412 -8.14 1.22 -40.20
CA ASP A 412 -9.34 0.46 -40.53
C ASP A 412 -9.81 -0.34 -39.33
N LYS A 413 -8.89 -0.94 -38.56
CA LYS A 413 -9.22 -1.60 -37.28
C LYS A 413 -9.80 -0.58 -36.27
N ALA A 414 -9.16 0.58 -36.10
CA ALA A 414 -9.67 1.63 -35.20
C ALA A 414 -11.10 2.06 -35.56
N ARG A 415 -11.38 2.24 -36.88
CA ARG A 415 -12.71 2.62 -37.37
C ARG A 415 -13.79 1.54 -37.18
N SER A 416 -13.39 0.26 -37.30
CA SER A 416 -14.33 -0.86 -37.05
C SER A 416 -14.77 -0.90 -35.58
N LEU A 417 -13.90 -0.47 -34.64
CA LEU A 417 -14.18 -0.44 -33.20
C LEU A 417 -14.93 0.82 -32.77
N ALA A 418 -14.52 1.99 -33.26
CA ALA A 418 -15.05 3.30 -32.83
C ALA A 418 -16.30 3.77 -33.61
N GLY A 419 -16.70 3.05 -34.67
CA GLY A 419 -17.88 3.42 -35.45
C GLY A 419 -17.70 4.73 -36.21
N ASN A 420 -18.60 5.72 -36.00
CA ASN A 420 -18.70 6.94 -36.81
C ASN A 420 -17.83 8.12 -36.28
N ASP A 421 -16.56 7.89 -35.95
CA ASP A 421 -15.63 8.91 -35.46
C ASP A 421 -15.11 9.78 -36.65
N GLY A 422 -15.25 11.11 -36.50
CA GLY A 422 -14.86 12.10 -37.52
C GLY A 422 -13.33 12.22 -37.67
N GLU A 423 -12.57 12.13 -36.58
CA GLU A 423 -11.08 12.20 -36.61
C GLU A 423 -10.49 10.99 -37.29
N LEU A 424 -10.98 9.79 -36.97
CA LEU A 424 -10.54 8.56 -37.60
C LEU A 424 -10.86 8.54 -39.08
N LYS A 425 -12.01 9.08 -39.50
CA LYS A 425 -12.36 9.25 -40.94
C LYS A 425 -11.42 10.20 -41.64
N ALA A 426 -11.10 11.34 -41.01
CA ALA A 426 -10.17 12.31 -41.58
C ALA A 426 -8.78 11.72 -41.75
N LEU A 427 -8.27 10.98 -40.77
CA LEU A 427 -6.97 10.29 -40.81
C LEU A 427 -6.96 9.18 -41.89
N ALA A 428 -8.02 8.37 -41.96
CA ALA A 428 -8.18 7.35 -43.00
C ALA A 428 -8.17 7.96 -44.43
N ARG A 429 -8.86 9.06 -44.64
CA ARG A 429 -8.82 9.79 -45.93
C ARG A 429 -7.41 10.29 -46.23
N ARG A 430 -6.68 10.81 -45.26
CA ARG A 430 -5.30 11.27 -45.44
C ARG A 430 -4.37 10.12 -45.81
N ILE A 431 -4.48 8.96 -45.17
CA ILE A 431 -3.73 7.75 -45.47
C ILE A 431 -4.02 7.27 -46.91
N TRP A 432 -5.30 7.20 -47.29
CA TRP A 432 -5.77 6.81 -48.62
C TRP A 432 -5.23 7.73 -49.71
N LEU A 433 -5.28 9.06 -49.50
CA LEU A 433 -4.71 10.05 -50.43
C LEU A 433 -3.19 9.85 -50.61
N SER A 434 -2.46 9.58 -49.49
CA SER A 434 -1.04 9.31 -49.53
C SER A 434 -0.72 8.02 -50.30
N GLN A 435 -1.53 6.97 -50.20
CA GLN A 435 -1.41 5.75 -51.01
C GLN A 435 -1.63 5.99 -52.49
N ILE A 436 -2.61 6.81 -52.85
CA ILE A 436 -2.87 7.21 -54.26
C ILE A 436 -1.66 8.00 -54.81
N MET A 437 -1.18 9.00 -54.08
CA MET A 437 -0.05 9.81 -54.48
C MET A 437 1.21 8.96 -54.69
N GLN A 438 1.47 7.99 -53.81
CA GLN A 438 2.57 7.05 -53.94
C GLN A 438 2.45 6.20 -55.22
N LYS A 439 1.24 5.65 -55.47
CA LYS A 439 0.97 4.87 -56.70
C LYS A 439 1.17 5.71 -57.96
N ILE A 440 0.75 6.97 -57.98
CA ILE A 440 0.93 7.90 -59.10
C ILE A 440 2.45 8.18 -59.30
N ALA A 441 3.18 8.44 -58.21
CA ALA A 441 4.63 8.67 -58.26
C ALA A 441 5.37 7.44 -58.82
N ASP A 442 5.03 6.24 -58.36
CA ASP A 442 5.59 4.98 -58.83
C ASP A 442 5.28 4.76 -60.34
N LEU A 443 4.08 5.12 -60.77
CA LEU A 443 3.67 5.04 -62.17
C LEU A 443 4.47 6.01 -63.02
N LEU A 444 4.60 7.28 -62.60
CA LEU A 444 5.40 8.30 -63.32
C LEU A 444 6.88 7.92 -63.45
N LEU A 445 7.47 7.30 -62.38
CA LEU A 445 8.82 6.79 -62.40
C LEU A 445 9.01 5.66 -63.43
N ARG A 446 7.98 4.80 -63.62
CA ARG A 446 7.99 3.72 -64.64
C ARG A 446 7.96 4.25 -66.07
N PHE A 447 7.33 5.40 -66.27
CA PHE A 447 7.24 6.06 -67.60
C PHE A 447 8.31 7.14 -67.81
N SER A 448 9.27 7.31 -66.87
CA SER A 448 10.37 8.24 -67.03
C SER A 448 11.32 7.79 -68.16
N PRO A 449 11.86 8.70 -69.00
CA PRO A 449 12.74 8.35 -70.14
C PRO A 449 13.92 7.50 -69.72
N GLY A 450 14.49 7.69 -68.54
CA GLY A 450 15.62 6.91 -68.02
C GLY A 450 15.31 5.47 -67.67
N PHE A 451 14.06 5.16 -67.28
CA PHE A 451 13.60 3.78 -66.99
C PHE A 451 13.35 3.01 -68.28
N ILE A 452 12.77 3.67 -69.29
CA ILE A 452 12.58 3.11 -70.63
C ILE A 452 13.92 2.80 -71.29
N LEU A 453 14.92 3.69 -71.21
CA LEU A 453 16.29 3.46 -71.75
C LEU A 453 17.00 2.27 -71.05
N ARG A 454 16.84 2.08 -69.70
CA ARG A 454 17.43 0.96 -68.98
C ARG A 454 16.80 -0.39 -69.36
N LYS A 455 15.52 -0.44 -69.67
CA LYS A 455 14.83 -1.66 -70.12
C LYS A 455 15.09 -2.01 -71.60
N LEU A 456 15.48 -1.02 -72.40
CA LEU A 456 15.83 -1.24 -73.82
C LEU A 456 17.31 -1.65 -73.98
N LEU A 457 18.11 -1.50 -72.90
CA LEU A 457 19.52 -1.87 -72.87
C LEU A 457 19.78 -3.17 -72.09
N GLN A 458 18.78 -3.84 -71.59
CA GLN A 458 18.75 -5.22 -71.09
C GLN A 458 18.01 -6.12 -72.08
#